data_5c846b3eb9f21c5cfc5832536a6c41c4
#
_entry.id   5c846b3eb9f21c5cfc5832536a6c41c4
#
_cell.length_a   1.000
_cell.length_b   1.000
_cell.length_c   1.000
_cell.angle_alpha   90.00
_cell.angle_beta   90.00
_cell.angle_gamma   90.00
#
_symmetry.space_group_name_H-M   'P 1'
#
loop_
_entity.id
_entity.type
_entity.pdbx_description
1 polymer ?
#
loop_
_entity_poly.entity_id
_entity_poly.type
_entity_poly.pdbx_seq_one_letter_code
_entity_poly.pdbx_strand_id
1 'polypeptide(L)'
;MKLLNDTDIRIASFKDALSIAEVHVQSWKETYTGMIKQEILDELNVLDKQQLWKEISRSPDHKLFIYTENGVVKGFLDGYLNPENNIAEIRAFYLLGEIQRKGVGRALFQKFYQCALNQGYAFIRLEVFNKNPSRFFYEKMGAKLTGEAELPEFGLGIIELFYEWQLQS
;
A
#
# COMPACT_ATOMS: atom_id res chain seq x y z
N MET A 1 -0.87 -14.23 21.49
CA MET A 1 -1.07 -13.47 20.22
C MET A 1 -2.08 -12.35 20.51
N LYS A 2 -1.66 -11.10 20.26
CA LYS A 2 -2.57 -9.96 20.45
C LYS A 2 -3.59 -9.97 19.31
N LEU A 3 -4.89 -9.95 19.64
CA LEU A 3 -5.94 -9.78 18.65
C LEU A 3 -5.89 -8.36 18.10
N LEU A 4 -6.06 -8.21 16.78
CA LEU A 4 -6.20 -6.91 16.14
C LEU A 4 -7.51 -6.27 16.62
N ASN A 5 -7.39 -5.09 17.18
CA ASN A 5 -8.57 -4.28 17.54
C ASN A 5 -8.84 -3.28 16.41
N ASP A 6 -10.09 -2.97 16.16
CA ASP A 6 -10.48 -1.93 15.21
C ASP A 6 -9.83 -0.57 15.51
N THR A 7 -9.45 -0.34 16.79
CA THR A 7 -8.76 0.87 17.21
C THR A 7 -7.31 0.97 16.75
N ASP A 8 -6.71 -0.14 16.31
CA ASP A 8 -5.33 -0.16 15.81
C ASP A 8 -5.23 0.32 14.35
N ILE A 9 -6.36 0.39 13.64
CA ILE A 9 -6.44 0.90 12.27
C ILE A 9 -7.36 2.12 12.24
N ARG A 10 -6.84 3.21 11.66
CA ARG A 10 -7.62 4.45 11.53
C ARG A 10 -7.23 5.22 10.28
N ILE A 11 -8.03 6.20 9.91
CA ILE A 11 -7.69 7.18 8.87
C ILE A 11 -6.55 8.06 9.40
N ALA A 12 -5.54 8.28 8.56
CA ALA A 12 -4.42 9.15 8.86
C ALA A 12 -4.83 10.63 8.75
N SER A 13 -4.15 11.47 9.53
CA SER A 13 -4.19 12.92 9.37
C SER A 13 -2.83 13.42 8.88
N PHE A 14 -2.74 14.71 8.55
CA PHE A 14 -1.46 15.32 8.14
C PHE A 14 -0.38 15.21 9.23
N LYS A 15 -0.80 15.07 10.49
CA LYS A 15 0.13 14.90 11.65
C LYS A 15 0.86 13.56 11.61
N ASP A 16 0.32 12.58 10.90
CA ASP A 16 0.92 11.25 10.77
C ASP A 16 1.96 11.16 9.64
N ALA A 17 2.11 12.23 8.84
CA ALA A 17 2.88 12.20 7.60
C ALA A 17 4.35 11.79 7.79
N LEU A 18 5.01 12.25 8.86
CA LEU A 18 6.38 11.87 9.14
C LEU A 18 6.50 10.38 9.42
N SER A 19 5.64 9.87 10.29
CA SER A 19 5.64 8.43 10.65
C SER A 19 5.34 7.54 9.44
N ILE A 20 4.40 7.97 8.59
CA ILE A 20 4.09 7.25 7.33
C ILE A 20 5.31 7.28 6.40
N ALA A 21 5.98 8.42 6.27
CA ALA A 21 7.17 8.56 5.44
C ALA A 21 8.30 7.63 5.91
N GLU A 22 8.50 7.52 7.21
CA GLU A 22 9.50 6.62 7.80
C GLU A 22 9.19 5.15 7.47
N VAL A 23 7.93 4.73 7.61
CA VAL A 23 7.50 3.38 7.22
C VAL A 23 7.69 3.16 5.72
N HIS A 24 7.34 4.13 4.89
CA HIS A 24 7.50 4.06 3.43
C HIS A 24 8.95 3.77 3.05
N VAL A 25 9.88 4.59 3.54
CA VAL A 25 11.30 4.45 3.22
C VAL A 25 11.87 3.14 3.79
N GLN A 26 11.58 2.84 5.04
CA GLN A 26 12.08 1.63 5.69
C GLN A 26 11.56 0.36 5.01
N SER A 27 10.26 0.29 4.71
CA SER A 27 9.67 -0.89 4.07
C SER A 27 10.22 -1.12 2.66
N TRP A 28 10.48 -0.07 1.90
CA TRP A 28 11.13 -0.18 0.60
C TRP A 28 12.54 -0.75 0.72
N LYS A 29 13.33 -0.28 1.67
CA LYS A 29 14.68 -0.80 1.91
C LYS A 29 14.66 -2.26 2.37
N GLU A 30 13.73 -2.61 3.26
CA GLU A 30 13.58 -4.01 3.71
C GLU A 30 13.18 -4.94 2.56
N THR A 31 12.26 -4.49 1.71
CA THR A 31 11.69 -5.33 0.65
C THR A 31 12.60 -5.44 -0.57
N TYR A 32 13.18 -4.33 -1.00
CA TYR A 32 13.77 -4.22 -2.34
C TYR A 32 15.30 -4.22 -2.37
N THR A 33 15.98 -4.20 -1.21
CA THR A 33 17.46 -4.31 -1.18
C THR A 33 17.89 -5.64 -1.82
N GLY A 34 18.78 -5.55 -2.82
CA GLY A 34 19.23 -6.71 -3.61
C GLY A 34 18.26 -7.11 -4.72
N MET A 35 17.12 -6.43 -4.86
CA MET A 35 16.07 -6.76 -5.82
C MET A 35 15.98 -5.73 -6.95
N ILE A 36 16.08 -4.44 -6.63
CA ILE A 36 16.10 -3.33 -7.58
C ILE A 36 17.43 -2.58 -7.49
N LYS A 37 17.66 -1.64 -8.41
CA LYS A 37 18.89 -0.84 -8.40
C LYS A 37 19.08 -0.11 -7.09
N GLN A 38 20.28 -0.24 -6.51
CA GLN A 38 20.59 0.36 -5.21
C GLN A 38 20.47 1.89 -5.23
N GLU A 39 20.79 2.53 -6.35
CA GLU A 39 20.68 3.99 -6.51
C GLU A 39 19.26 4.48 -6.23
N ILE A 40 18.24 3.72 -6.63
CA ILE A 40 16.83 4.07 -6.38
C ILE A 40 16.54 4.07 -4.89
N LEU A 41 17.05 3.08 -4.16
CA LEU A 41 16.86 3.00 -2.70
C LEU A 41 17.65 4.10 -1.97
N ASP A 42 18.84 4.44 -2.47
CA ASP A 42 19.69 5.48 -1.88
C ASP A 42 19.08 6.88 -2.04
N GLU A 43 18.28 7.10 -3.08
CA GLU A 43 17.60 8.37 -3.32
C GLU A 43 16.32 8.55 -2.48
N LEU A 44 15.84 7.50 -1.82
CA LEU A 44 14.67 7.61 -0.96
C LEU A 44 14.94 8.55 0.20
N ASN A 45 14.08 9.53 0.36
CA ASN A 45 14.24 10.60 1.35
C ASN A 45 12.96 10.75 2.18
N VAL A 46 13.11 10.66 3.51
CA VAL A 46 11.97 10.75 4.43
C VAL A 46 11.27 12.11 4.33
N LEU A 47 12.02 13.20 4.19
CA LEU A 47 11.41 14.53 4.14
C LEU A 47 10.57 14.75 2.87
N ASP A 48 11.04 14.22 1.72
CA ASP A 48 10.27 14.25 0.48
C ASP A 48 8.98 13.45 0.62
N LYS A 49 9.07 12.27 1.22
CA LYS A 49 7.90 11.42 1.46
C LYS A 49 6.95 12.04 2.49
N GLN A 50 7.47 12.73 3.50
CA GLN A 50 6.64 13.44 4.45
C GLN A 50 5.78 14.51 3.75
N GLN A 51 6.35 15.27 2.84
CA GLN A 51 5.60 16.27 2.08
C GLN A 51 4.51 15.61 1.22
N LEU A 52 4.84 14.52 0.54
CA LEU A 52 3.88 13.74 -0.24
C LEU A 52 2.71 13.27 0.63
N TRP A 53 2.98 12.68 1.78
CA TRP A 53 1.94 12.14 2.65
C TRP A 53 1.12 13.21 3.35
N LYS A 54 1.68 14.40 3.58
CA LYS A 54 0.89 15.56 4.02
C LYS A 54 -0.18 15.93 2.99
N GLU A 55 0.19 15.98 1.72
CA GLU A 55 -0.73 16.32 0.64
C GLU A 55 -1.80 15.25 0.46
N ILE A 56 -1.40 13.98 0.43
CA ILE A 56 -2.32 12.85 0.27
C ILE A 56 -3.31 12.77 1.43
N SER A 57 -2.86 12.98 2.67
CA SER A 57 -3.74 12.91 3.85
C SER A 57 -4.85 13.96 3.84
N ARG A 58 -4.68 15.02 3.06
CA ARG A 58 -5.66 16.11 2.93
C ARG A 58 -6.56 15.97 1.70
N SER A 59 -6.26 15.02 0.81
CA SER A 59 -7.03 14.83 -0.41
C SER A 59 -8.34 14.11 -0.12
N PRO A 60 -9.50 14.61 -0.60
CA PRO A 60 -10.78 13.93 -0.40
C PRO A 60 -10.90 12.63 -1.19
N ASP A 61 -10.09 12.43 -2.24
CA ASP A 61 -10.14 11.26 -3.11
C ASP A 61 -9.28 10.11 -2.61
N HIS A 62 -8.41 10.36 -1.64
CA HIS A 62 -7.58 9.34 -1.02
C HIS A 62 -8.17 8.85 0.30
N LYS A 63 -8.04 7.55 0.53
CA LYS A 63 -8.34 6.89 1.80
C LYS A 63 -7.05 6.29 2.34
N LEU A 64 -6.40 7.02 3.22
CA LEU A 64 -5.11 6.65 3.80
C LEU A 64 -5.35 6.05 5.18
N PHE A 65 -5.23 4.72 5.26
CA PHE A 65 -5.38 3.97 6.52
C PHE A 65 -4.02 3.65 7.10
N ILE A 66 -3.86 3.85 8.41
CA ILE A 66 -2.65 3.47 9.12
C ILE A 66 -2.95 2.42 10.17
N TYR A 67 -1.96 1.55 10.39
CA TYR A 67 -1.95 0.61 11.50
C TYR A 67 -0.91 1.06 12.53
N THR A 68 -1.32 1.09 13.81
CA THR A 68 -0.43 1.49 14.89
C THR A 68 -0.32 0.40 15.96
N GLU A 69 0.88 0.28 16.54
CA GLU A 69 1.11 -0.50 17.76
C GLU A 69 1.63 0.44 18.83
N ASN A 70 0.94 0.50 19.97
CA ASN A 70 1.30 1.39 21.08
C ASN A 70 1.48 2.85 20.61
N GLY A 71 0.61 3.30 19.69
CA GLY A 71 0.65 4.65 19.13
C GLY A 71 1.69 4.89 18.04
N VAL A 72 2.48 3.87 17.67
CA VAL A 72 3.52 3.98 16.64
C VAL A 72 3.02 3.38 15.33
N VAL A 73 3.13 4.14 14.24
CA VAL A 73 2.75 3.68 12.90
C VAL A 73 3.70 2.58 12.44
N LYS A 74 3.17 1.43 12.06
CA LYS A 74 3.93 0.25 11.62
C LYS A 74 3.57 -0.20 10.21
N GLY A 75 2.48 0.30 9.67
CA GLY A 75 2.04 -0.02 8.32
C GLY A 75 0.96 0.91 7.84
N PHE A 76 0.74 0.95 6.54
CA PHE A 76 -0.33 1.78 5.98
C PHE A 76 -0.75 1.29 4.60
N LEU A 77 -1.96 1.70 4.22
CA LEU A 77 -2.50 1.51 2.87
C LEU A 77 -3.07 2.84 2.39
N ASP A 78 -2.64 3.29 1.22
CA ASP A 78 -3.24 4.42 0.53
C ASP A 78 -4.09 3.92 -0.64
N GLY A 79 -5.39 4.19 -0.56
CA GLY A 79 -6.34 3.91 -1.62
C GLY A 79 -6.82 5.20 -2.27
N TYR A 80 -6.84 5.21 -3.60
CA TYR A 80 -7.34 6.32 -4.40
C TYR A 80 -8.67 5.95 -5.02
N LEU A 81 -9.69 6.73 -4.69
CA LEU A 81 -11.04 6.56 -5.24
C LEU A 81 -11.21 7.54 -6.40
N ASN A 82 -10.84 7.10 -7.61
CA ASN A 82 -10.85 7.96 -8.79
C ASN A 82 -12.28 8.37 -9.13
N PRO A 83 -12.61 9.68 -9.08
CA PRO A 83 -13.97 10.14 -9.35
C PRO A 83 -14.36 10.06 -10.83
N GLU A 84 -13.41 9.85 -11.73
CA GLU A 84 -13.64 9.86 -13.18
C GLU A 84 -13.92 8.48 -13.76
N ASN A 85 -13.67 7.43 -13.01
CA ASN A 85 -13.91 6.06 -13.49
C ASN A 85 -14.41 5.16 -12.35
N ASN A 86 -14.67 3.90 -12.68
CA ASN A 86 -15.24 2.92 -11.75
C ASN A 86 -14.19 2.05 -11.09
N ILE A 87 -12.95 2.53 -11.00
CA ILE A 87 -11.81 1.78 -10.49
C ILE A 87 -11.23 2.50 -9.29
N ALA A 88 -11.14 1.80 -8.16
CA ALA A 88 -10.38 2.21 -7.01
C ALA A 88 -8.95 1.67 -7.15
N GLU A 89 -7.96 2.42 -6.71
CA GLU A 89 -6.55 2.04 -6.85
C GLU A 89 -5.88 1.98 -5.49
N ILE A 90 -5.17 0.88 -5.21
CA ILE A 90 -4.23 0.86 -4.08
C ILE A 90 -2.90 1.37 -4.61
N ARG A 91 -2.50 2.55 -4.16
CA ARG A 91 -1.28 3.24 -4.62
C ARG A 91 -0.07 3.01 -3.75
N ALA A 92 -0.29 2.67 -2.48
CA ALA A 92 0.78 2.30 -1.55
C ALA A 92 0.21 1.33 -0.53
N PHE A 93 0.97 0.29 -0.21
CA PHE A 93 0.55 -0.71 0.75
C PHE A 93 1.80 -1.34 1.36
N TYR A 94 2.24 -0.77 2.49
CA TYR A 94 3.52 -1.13 3.08
C TYR A 94 3.37 -1.46 4.56
N LEU A 95 3.97 -2.58 4.95
CA LEU A 95 4.04 -3.06 6.32
C LEU A 95 5.50 -3.29 6.67
N LEU A 96 5.94 -2.80 7.83
CA LEU A 96 7.27 -3.17 8.34
C LEU A 96 7.34 -4.69 8.55
N GLY A 97 8.52 -5.28 8.30
CA GLY A 97 8.71 -6.71 8.38
C GLY A 97 8.26 -7.32 9.70
N GLU A 98 8.46 -6.59 10.81
CA GLU A 98 8.09 -7.04 12.16
C GLU A 98 6.61 -7.28 12.38
N ILE A 99 5.73 -6.66 11.57
CA ILE A 99 4.27 -6.81 11.70
C ILE A 99 3.63 -7.62 10.57
N GLN A 100 4.42 -8.14 9.65
CA GLN A 100 3.92 -8.98 8.57
C GLN A 100 3.47 -10.34 9.12
N ARG A 101 2.54 -10.99 8.40
CA ARG A 101 1.98 -12.31 8.74
C ARG A 101 1.18 -12.35 10.03
N LYS A 102 0.68 -11.21 10.51
CA LYS A 102 -0.15 -11.08 11.72
C LYS A 102 -1.59 -10.68 11.41
N GLY A 103 -1.98 -10.70 10.13
CA GLY A 103 -3.33 -10.32 9.70
C GLY A 103 -3.51 -8.81 9.49
N VAL A 104 -2.48 -7.99 9.69
CA VAL A 104 -2.56 -6.52 9.54
C VAL A 104 -2.85 -6.13 8.11
N GLY A 105 -2.15 -6.73 7.14
CA GLY A 105 -2.36 -6.44 5.71
C GLY A 105 -3.79 -6.75 5.28
N ARG A 106 -4.32 -7.89 5.69
CA ARG A 106 -5.71 -8.26 5.41
C ARG A 106 -6.68 -7.25 6.03
N ALA A 107 -6.44 -6.82 7.25
CA ALA A 107 -7.31 -5.87 7.95
C ALA A 107 -7.31 -4.49 7.26
N LEU A 108 -6.13 -3.98 6.86
CA LEU A 108 -6.03 -2.74 6.10
C LEU A 108 -6.74 -2.85 4.76
N PHE A 109 -6.53 -3.95 4.04
CA PHE A 109 -7.19 -4.20 2.75
C PHE A 109 -8.71 -4.22 2.91
N GLN A 110 -9.24 -4.89 3.93
CA GLN A 110 -10.68 -4.96 4.17
C GLN A 110 -11.29 -3.59 4.44
N LYS A 111 -10.59 -2.71 5.14
CA LYS A 111 -11.06 -1.33 5.36
C LYS A 111 -11.23 -0.59 4.02
N PHE A 112 -10.24 -0.69 3.14
CA PHE A 112 -10.32 -0.04 1.83
C PHE A 112 -11.33 -0.71 0.91
N TYR A 113 -11.37 -2.05 0.90
CA TYR A 113 -12.34 -2.82 0.12
C TYR A 113 -13.77 -2.37 0.45
N GLN A 114 -14.10 -2.31 1.74
CA GLN A 114 -15.43 -1.90 2.18
C GLN A 114 -15.74 -0.45 1.80
N CYS A 115 -14.74 0.43 1.90
CA CYS A 115 -14.88 1.82 1.51
C CYS A 115 -15.22 1.96 0.01
N ALA A 116 -14.47 1.27 -0.85
CA ALA A 116 -14.67 1.27 -2.28
C ALA A 116 -16.04 0.67 -2.65
N LEU A 117 -16.40 -0.46 -2.04
CA LEU A 117 -17.67 -1.12 -2.25
C LEU A 117 -18.85 -0.21 -1.90
N ASN A 118 -18.80 0.44 -0.74
CA ASN A 118 -19.86 1.32 -0.26
C ASN A 118 -20.05 2.55 -1.15
N GLN A 119 -19.00 2.98 -1.86
CA GLN A 119 -19.05 4.10 -2.79
C GLN A 119 -19.37 3.68 -4.24
N GLY A 120 -19.67 2.40 -4.47
CA GLY A 120 -20.13 1.91 -5.75
C GLY A 120 -19.05 1.61 -6.78
N TYR A 121 -17.79 1.47 -6.35
CA TYR A 121 -16.72 1.08 -7.25
C TYR A 121 -16.84 -0.39 -7.63
N ALA A 122 -16.53 -0.73 -8.88
CA ALA A 122 -16.64 -2.10 -9.38
C ALA A 122 -15.33 -2.90 -9.20
N PHE A 123 -14.20 -2.21 -9.19
CA PHE A 123 -12.90 -2.86 -9.20
C PHE A 123 -11.92 -2.14 -8.27
N ILE A 124 -10.99 -2.91 -7.69
CA ILE A 124 -9.77 -2.39 -7.07
C ILE A 124 -8.59 -2.86 -7.91
N ARG A 125 -7.67 -1.97 -8.24
CA ARG A 125 -6.41 -2.26 -8.92
C ARG A 125 -5.21 -1.98 -8.06
N LEU A 126 -4.13 -2.74 -8.33
CA LEU A 126 -2.84 -2.58 -7.66
C LEU A 126 -1.74 -2.99 -8.62
N GLU A 127 -0.60 -2.31 -8.52
CA GLU A 127 0.62 -2.63 -9.26
C GLU A 127 1.70 -3.09 -8.28
N VAL A 128 2.44 -4.13 -8.65
CA VAL A 128 3.49 -4.69 -7.80
C VAL A 128 4.62 -5.26 -8.66
N PHE A 129 5.86 -5.14 -8.20
CA PHE A 129 6.99 -5.76 -8.91
C PHE A 129 6.91 -7.28 -8.83
N ASN A 130 7.26 -7.93 -9.94
CA ASN A 130 7.24 -9.40 -10.06
C ASN A 130 8.06 -10.12 -8.98
N LYS A 131 9.13 -9.49 -8.50
CA LYS A 131 10.02 -10.07 -7.47
C LYS A 131 9.54 -9.81 -6.04
N ASN A 132 8.55 -8.96 -5.86
CA ASN A 132 7.97 -8.70 -4.53
C ASN A 132 7.09 -9.88 -4.11
N PRO A 133 7.40 -10.58 -3.01
CA PRO A 133 6.61 -11.73 -2.56
C PRO A 133 5.19 -11.38 -2.13
N SER A 134 4.88 -10.11 -1.90
CA SER A 134 3.52 -9.66 -1.59
C SER A 134 2.51 -9.99 -2.70
N ARG A 135 2.98 -10.22 -3.93
CA ARG A 135 2.12 -10.67 -5.03
C ARG A 135 1.31 -11.92 -4.67
N PHE A 136 1.92 -12.85 -3.95
CA PHE A 136 1.27 -14.10 -3.54
C PHE A 136 0.18 -13.85 -2.50
N PHE A 137 0.37 -12.87 -1.62
CA PHE A 137 -0.65 -12.42 -0.68
C PHE A 137 -1.86 -11.83 -1.41
N TYR A 138 -1.63 -11.03 -2.44
CA TYR A 138 -2.72 -10.45 -3.25
C TYR A 138 -3.49 -11.53 -3.99
N GLU A 139 -2.79 -12.48 -4.60
CA GLU A 139 -3.42 -13.62 -5.29
C GLU A 139 -4.26 -14.46 -4.30
N LYS A 140 -3.73 -14.71 -3.10
CA LYS A 140 -4.43 -15.45 -2.05
C LYS A 140 -5.71 -14.74 -1.59
N MET A 141 -5.73 -13.40 -1.64
CA MET A 141 -6.92 -12.61 -1.34
C MET A 141 -7.91 -12.50 -2.51
N GLY A 142 -7.63 -13.16 -3.62
CA GLY A 142 -8.53 -13.21 -4.77
C GLY A 142 -8.20 -12.26 -5.92
N ALA A 143 -7.04 -11.61 -5.89
CA ALA A 143 -6.60 -10.76 -6.99
C ALA A 143 -6.29 -11.60 -8.23
N LYS A 144 -6.62 -11.07 -9.40
CA LYS A 144 -6.31 -11.67 -10.69
C LYS A 144 -5.29 -10.83 -11.42
N LEU A 145 -4.28 -11.49 -11.99
CA LEU A 145 -3.28 -10.83 -12.84
C LEU A 145 -3.97 -10.42 -14.15
N THR A 146 -3.93 -9.14 -14.47
CA THR A 146 -4.59 -8.60 -15.67
C THR A 146 -3.61 -8.09 -16.72
N GLY A 147 -2.33 -7.95 -16.38
CA GLY A 147 -1.32 -7.48 -17.31
C GLY A 147 0.02 -7.32 -16.66
N GLU A 148 1.01 -6.93 -17.47
CA GLU A 148 2.36 -6.66 -16.98
C GLU A 148 3.08 -5.67 -17.89
N ALA A 149 4.11 -5.00 -17.36
CA ALA A 149 4.97 -4.09 -18.10
C ALA A 149 6.41 -4.21 -17.63
N GLU A 150 7.35 -4.20 -18.55
CA GLU A 150 8.78 -4.19 -18.19
C GLU A 150 9.17 -2.83 -17.64
N LEU A 151 9.95 -2.82 -16.56
CA LEU A 151 10.48 -1.62 -15.93
C LEU A 151 12.00 -1.69 -15.81
N PRO A 152 12.73 -1.62 -16.94
CA PRO A 152 14.20 -1.75 -16.94
C PRO A 152 14.92 -0.66 -16.13
N GLU A 153 14.27 0.48 -15.93
CA GLU A 153 14.79 1.57 -15.09
C GLU A 153 14.98 1.18 -13.64
N PHE A 154 14.22 0.18 -13.15
CA PHE A 154 14.35 -0.34 -11.77
C PHE A 154 15.38 -1.46 -11.65
N GLY A 155 15.76 -2.09 -12.76
CA GLY A 155 16.73 -3.17 -12.76
C GLY A 155 16.44 -4.22 -13.81
N LEU A 156 17.42 -5.09 -14.05
CA LEU A 156 17.28 -6.18 -15.00
C LEU A 156 16.23 -7.18 -14.57
N GLY A 157 15.27 -7.48 -15.45
CA GLY A 157 14.21 -8.45 -15.18
C GLY A 157 13.14 -7.96 -14.22
N ILE A 158 13.07 -6.66 -13.94
CA ILE A 158 11.98 -6.08 -13.14
C ILE A 158 10.77 -5.85 -14.05
N ILE A 159 9.66 -6.46 -13.65
CA ILE A 159 8.37 -6.40 -14.35
C ILE A 159 7.34 -5.92 -13.35
N GLU A 160 6.56 -4.92 -13.75
CA GLU A 160 5.41 -4.47 -12.99
C GLU A 160 4.21 -5.36 -13.33
N LEU A 161 3.57 -5.93 -12.33
CA LEU A 161 2.40 -6.78 -12.48
C LEU A 161 1.16 -5.99 -12.09
N PHE A 162 0.10 -6.12 -12.89
CA PHE A 162 -1.18 -5.46 -12.63
C PHE A 162 -2.17 -6.49 -12.08
N TYR A 163 -2.66 -6.24 -10.86
CA TYR A 163 -3.67 -7.07 -10.21
C TYR A 163 -4.99 -6.34 -10.06
N GLU A 164 -6.07 -7.09 -10.10
CA GLU A 164 -7.40 -6.54 -10.00
C GLU A 164 -8.31 -7.44 -9.16
N TRP A 165 -9.09 -6.81 -8.29
CA TRP A 165 -10.20 -7.46 -7.58
C TRP A 165 -11.51 -6.92 -8.14
N GLN A 166 -12.45 -7.82 -8.41
CA GLN A 166 -13.83 -7.44 -8.71
C GLN A 166 -14.59 -7.32 -7.40
N LEU A 167 -15.19 -6.16 -7.17
CA LEU A 167 -15.96 -5.92 -5.96
C LEU A 167 -17.36 -6.52 -6.12
N GLN A 168 -17.85 -7.13 -5.05
CA GLN A 168 -19.16 -7.75 -5.01
C GLN A 168 -20.01 -7.08 -3.94
N SER A 169 -21.18 -6.62 -4.37
CA SER A 169 -22.18 -6.05 -3.47
C SER A 169 -22.90 -7.15 -2.67
#